data_c7f4b9d9f4d5ee51ea0122d7e9b08ed0
#
_entry.id   c7f4b9d9f4d5ee51ea0122d7e9b08ed0
#
_cell.length_a   1.000
_cell.length_b   1.000
_cell.length_c   1.000
_cell.angle_alpha   90.00
_cell.angle_beta   90.00
_cell.angle_gamma   90.00
#
_symmetry.space_group_name_H-M   'P 1'
#
loop_
_entity.id
_entity.type
_entity.pdbx_description
1 polymer ?
#
loop_
_entity_poly.entity_id
_entity_poly.type
_entity_poly.pdbx_seq_one_letter_code
_entity_poly.pdbx_strand_id
1 'polypeptide(L)'
;IFTKAQNKIQDPAKLYRLIDMVDSTEWVTMGADTKGDIYEGLLEKNAEDTKSGAGQYFTPRALIKAMVECVRPEPGKTIADPASGTGGFFLAAYDFLVENYSLDKNQKNFLKHETFYGNEIVANTRRLCLMNMFLHNIGEMDGESAVSPNDALVAPSGKTFDYVLANPPFGKKSSMSFTNEEGEQETDDLTYNRQDFWATTSNKQLNFVQHIRTMLKTSGRAAIVVPDNVLFEGGAGETIRRKLLENTDLHTILRLPTGIFYANGVKANVIFFDNREA
;
A
#
# COMPACT_ATOMS: atom_id res chain seq x y z
N ILE A 1 14.62 -6.37 -9.75
CA ILE A 1 14.56 -5.01 -9.15
C ILE A 1 15.14 -3.96 -10.10
N PHE A 2 16.33 -4.18 -10.69
CA PHE A 2 17.07 -3.18 -11.44
C PHE A 2 16.85 -3.18 -12.96
N THR A 3 15.87 -3.93 -13.46
CA THR A 3 15.53 -3.95 -14.90
C THR A 3 15.24 -2.53 -15.40
N LYS A 4 15.93 -2.11 -16.45
CA LYS A 4 15.87 -0.75 -17.03
C LYS A 4 16.31 0.39 -16.11
N ALA A 5 17.03 0.11 -15.02
CA ALA A 5 17.65 1.15 -14.21
C ALA A 5 18.74 1.87 -15.02
N GLN A 6 18.79 3.21 -14.94
CA GLN A 6 19.77 4.05 -15.62
C GLN A 6 20.40 5.00 -14.63
N ASN A 7 21.72 5.25 -14.78
CA ASN A 7 22.40 6.29 -14.04
C ASN A 7 21.89 7.68 -14.48
N LYS A 8 21.43 8.47 -13.52
CA LYS A 8 20.98 9.87 -13.75
C LYS A 8 22.00 10.90 -13.33
N ILE A 9 23.10 10.51 -12.68
CA ILE A 9 24.15 11.41 -12.23
C ILE A 9 25.13 11.61 -13.38
N GLN A 10 25.00 12.73 -14.07
CA GLN A 10 25.78 13.03 -15.28
C GLN A 10 27.17 13.65 -14.97
N ASP A 11 27.33 14.26 -13.79
CA ASP A 11 28.57 14.85 -13.33
C ASP A 11 29.54 13.76 -12.81
N PRO A 12 30.68 13.52 -13.46
CA PRO A 12 31.62 12.46 -13.06
C PRO A 12 32.16 12.65 -11.63
N ALA A 13 32.38 13.88 -11.20
CA ALA A 13 32.93 14.15 -9.86
C ALA A 13 31.93 13.83 -8.77
N LYS A 14 30.64 14.13 -9.01
CA LYS A 14 29.55 13.76 -8.08
C LYS A 14 29.33 12.25 -8.04
N LEU A 15 29.40 11.60 -9.20
CA LEU A 15 29.29 10.14 -9.29
C LEU A 15 30.43 9.46 -8.55
N TYR A 16 31.68 9.90 -8.78
CA TYR A 16 32.86 9.40 -8.07
C TYR A 16 32.73 9.55 -6.56
N ARG A 17 32.34 10.74 -6.08
CA ARG A 17 32.13 10.99 -4.65
C ARG A 17 31.05 10.09 -4.05
N LEU A 18 29.96 9.85 -4.78
CA LEU A 18 28.90 8.93 -4.34
C LEU A 18 29.42 7.50 -4.22
N ILE A 19 30.17 7.04 -5.23
CA ILE A 19 30.78 5.70 -5.23
C ILE A 19 31.75 5.55 -4.06
N ASP A 20 32.62 6.54 -3.84
CA ASP A 20 33.58 6.56 -2.74
C ASP A 20 32.89 6.50 -1.36
N MET A 21 31.80 7.27 -1.18
CA MET A 21 31.00 7.22 0.05
C MET A 21 30.35 5.86 0.27
N VAL A 22 29.86 5.20 -0.79
CA VAL A 22 29.28 3.86 -0.70
C VAL A 22 30.35 2.82 -0.39
N ASP A 23 31.48 2.88 -1.08
CA ASP A 23 32.58 1.92 -0.94
C ASP A 23 33.29 2.02 0.43
N SER A 24 33.39 3.24 0.97
CA SER A 24 33.98 3.49 2.30
C SER A 24 33.07 3.10 3.48
N THR A 25 31.84 2.70 3.23
CA THR A 25 30.88 2.33 4.27
C THR A 25 30.89 0.83 4.51
N GLU A 26 31.02 0.40 5.77
CA GLU A 26 31.05 -1.00 6.19
C GLU A 26 29.67 -1.67 6.16
N TRP A 27 29.12 -1.85 4.97
CA TRP A 27 27.76 -2.41 4.77
C TRP A 27 27.60 -3.84 5.29
N VAL A 28 28.68 -4.62 5.29
CA VAL A 28 28.64 -6.06 5.66
C VAL A 28 28.37 -6.25 7.15
N THR A 29 28.95 -5.39 7.97
CA THR A 29 28.80 -5.44 9.45
C THR A 29 27.49 -4.82 9.91
N MET A 30 26.84 -4.02 9.06
CA MET A 30 25.57 -3.38 9.35
C MET A 30 24.44 -4.42 9.29
N GLY A 31 23.65 -4.54 10.36
CA GLY A 31 22.49 -5.43 10.42
C GLY A 31 21.43 -5.11 9.33
N ALA A 32 20.61 -6.09 8.99
CA ALA A 32 19.52 -5.91 8.03
C ALA A 32 18.55 -4.81 8.49
N ASP A 33 18.18 -4.81 9.77
CA ASP A 33 17.28 -3.83 10.37
C ASP A 33 17.81 -2.40 10.23
N THR A 34 19.11 -2.19 10.54
CA THR A 34 19.75 -0.86 10.39
C THR A 34 19.75 -0.37 8.93
N LYS A 35 19.99 -1.26 7.96
CA LYS A 35 19.93 -0.91 6.53
C LYS A 35 18.49 -0.54 6.11
N GLY A 36 17.52 -1.29 6.59
CA GLY A 36 16.11 -1.03 6.40
C GLY A 36 15.71 0.33 6.94
N ASP A 37 16.04 0.63 8.19
CA ASP A 37 15.73 1.91 8.85
C ASP A 37 16.32 3.12 8.12
N ILE A 38 17.59 3.01 7.67
CA ILE A 38 18.24 4.06 6.87
C ILE A 38 17.47 4.28 5.55
N TYR A 39 17.11 3.20 4.87
CA TYR A 39 16.40 3.28 3.60
C TYR A 39 15.01 3.88 3.77
N GLU A 40 14.27 3.46 4.77
CA GLU A 40 12.96 4.05 5.10
C GLU A 40 13.06 5.53 5.45
N GLY A 41 14.04 5.94 6.25
CA GLY A 41 14.29 7.36 6.55
C GLY A 41 14.56 8.19 5.29
N LEU A 42 15.25 7.64 4.30
CA LEU A 42 15.45 8.29 3.00
C LEU A 42 14.13 8.41 2.21
N LEU A 43 13.28 7.38 2.24
CA LEU A 43 11.97 7.42 1.57
C LEU A 43 11.05 8.47 2.21
N GLU A 44 11.01 8.54 3.54
CA GLU A 44 10.23 9.52 4.29
C GLU A 44 10.69 10.94 3.97
N LYS A 45 11.99 11.21 4.03
CA LYS A 45 12.57 12.52 3.67
C LYS A 45 12.27 12.92 2.23
N ASN A 46 12.38 11.99 1.27
CA ASN A 46 12.00 12.27 -0.12
C ASN A 46 10.50 12.58 -0.26
N ALA A 47 9.64 11.95 0.53
CA ALA A 47 8.21 12.24 0.54
C ALA A 47 7.89 13.63 1.10
N GLU A 48 8.61 14.07 2.14
CA GLU A 48 8.50 15.42 2.70
C GLU A 48 8.98 16.50 1.72
N ASP A 49 10.11 16.28 1.05
CA ASP A 49 10.72 17.23 0.10
C ASP A 49 9.89 17.36 -1.18
N THR A 50 9.13 16.33 -1.56
CA THR A 50 8.32 16.31 -2.78
C THR A 50 6.91 16.83 -2.51
N LYS A 51 6.74 18.15 -2.37
CA LYS A 51 5.43 18.82 -2.13
C LYS A 51 4.41 18.65 -3.25
N SER A 52 4.79 18.13 -4.40
CA SER A 52 3.91 17.83 -5.55
C SER A 52 4.23 16.45 -6.13
N GLY A 53 3.27 15.55 -6.18
CA GLY A 53 3.42 14.21 -6.77
C GLY A 53 3.23 13.07 -5.77
N ALA A 54 3.96 11.97 -5.94
CA ALA A 54 3.79 10.74 -5.16
C ALA A 54 3.97 10.89 -3.64
N GLY A 55 4.73 11.87 -3.17
CA GLY A 55 4.93 12.13 -1.74
C GLY A 55 3.71 12.69 -1.01
N GLN A 56 2.71 13.20 -1.74
CA GLN A 56 1.50 13.78 -1.12
C GLN A 56 0.69 12.78 -0.31
N TYR A 57 0.81 11.50 -0.63
CA TYR A 57 0.00 10.42 -0.05
C TYR A 57 0.84 9.40 0.70
N PHE A 58 2.07 9.74 1.02
CA PHE A 58 2.90 8.92 1.90
C PHE A 58 2.19 8.76 3.25
N THR A 59 2.04 7.52 3.70
CA THR A 59 1.34 7.22 4.95
C THR A 59 2.32 7.39 6.12
N PRO A 60 2.04 8.29 7.07
CA PRO A 60 2.91 8.49 8.23
C PRO A 60 3.12 7.19 9.01
N ARG A 61 4.34 6.90 9.41
CA ARG A 61 4.68 5.68 10.16
C ARG A 61 3.88 5.48 11.43
N ALA A 62 3.63 6.56 12.19
CA ALA A 62 2.81 6.49 13.39
C ALA A 62 1.39 5.99 13.09
N LEU A 63 0.81 6.39 11.96
CA LEU A 63 -0.50 5.91 11.54
C LEU A 63 -0.46 4.45 11.12
N ILE A 64 0.54 4.06 10.31
CA ILE A 64 0.74 2.67 9.88
C ILE A 64 0.86 1.76 11.11
N LYS A 65 1.72 2.12 12.07
CA LYS A 65 1.95 1.37 13.31
C LYS A 65 0.66 1.22 14.11
N ALA A 66 -0.08 2.30 14.33
CA ALA A 66 -1.36 2.27 15.03
C ALA A 66 -2.39 1.37 14.33
N MET A 67 -2.47 1.40 13.00
CA MET A 67 -3.38 0.53 12.23
C MET A 67 -3.00 -0.96 12.38
N VAL A 68 -1.72 -1.29 12.31
CA VAL A 68 -1.22 -2.66 12.51
C VAL A 68 -1.47 -3.14 13.93
N GLU A 69 -1.21 -2.32 14.94
CA GLU A 69 -1.47 -2.64 16.35
C GLU A 69 -2.97 -2.87 16.63
N CYS A 70 -3.86 -2.13 15.96
CA CYS A 70 -5.32 -2.34 16.10
C CYS A 70 -5.78 -3.62 15.40
N VAL A 71 -5.26 -3.93 14.21
CA VAL A 71 -5.61 -5.13 13.45
C VAL A 71 -5.01 -6.40 14.06
N ARG A 72 -3.82 -6.30 14.68
CA ARG A 72 -3.11 -7.38 15.37
C ARG A 72 -2.95 -8.63 14.51
N PRO A 73 -2.15 -8.57 13.45
CA PRO A 73 -1.90 -9.75 12.62
C PRO A 73 -1.23 -10.88 13.41
N GLU A 74 -1.53 -12.12 13.02
CA GLU A 74 -1.04 -13.34 13.68
C GLU A 74 -0.06 -14.10 12.78
N PRO A 75 0.91 -14.83 13.34
CA PRO A 75 1.82 -15.67 12.57
C PRO A 75 1.10 -16.73 11.72
N GLY A 76 1.62 -17.00 10.52
CA GLY A 76 1.03 -17.96 9.59
C GLY A 76 -0.23 -17.48 8.87
N LYS A 77 -0.53 -16.19 8.97
CA LYS A 77 -1.64 -15.53 8.28
C LYS A 77 -1.14 -14.64 7.15
N THR A 78 -2.00 -14.40 6.17
CA THR A 78 -1.69 -13.61 4.97
C THR A 78 -2.17 -12.16 5.10
N ILE A 79 -1.35 -11.23 4.63
CA ILE A 79 -1.57 -9.79 4.70
C ILE A 79 -1.49 -9.20 3.30
N ALA A 80 -2.49 -8.42 2.89
CA ALA A 80 -2.48 -7.77 1.59
C ALA A 80 -2.59 -6.24 1.67
N ASP A 81 -2.00 -5.58 0.67
CA ASP A 81 -2.17 -4.14 0.40
C ASP A 81 -2.32 -3.92 -1.11
N PRO A 82 -3.55 -3.65 -1.60
CA PRO A 82 -3.80 -3.44 -3.02
C PRO A 82 -3.28 -2.09 -3.57
N ALA A 83 -2.68 -1.26 -2.74
CA ALA A 83 -2.06 0.01 -3.10
C ALA A 83 -0.76 0.22 -2.29
N SER A 84 0.15 -0.75 -2.36
CA SER A 84 1.25 -0.94 -1.40
C SER A 84 2.25 0.23 -1.32
N GLY A 85 2.26 1.11 -2.30
CA GLY A 85 3.19 2.23 -2.29
C GLY A 85 4.64 1.75 -2.13
N THR A 86 5.33 2.24 -1.10
CA THR A 86 6.70 1.82 -0.74
C THR A 86 6.75 0.63 0.23
N GLY A 87 5.60 0.02 0.57
CA GLY A 87 5.53 -1.18 1.40
C GLY A 87 5.45 -0.94 2.90
N GLY A 88 5.13 0.28 3.34
CA GLY A 88 5.14 0.63 4.76
C GLY A 88 4.26 -0.27 5.64
N PHE A 89 3.08 -0.71 5.17
CA PHE A 89 2.24 -1.65 5.92
C PHE A 89 2.87 -3.03 6.05
N PHE A 90 3.60 -3.50 5.03
CA PHE A 90 4.28 -4.81 5.10
C PHE A 90 5.38 -4.81 6.14
N LEU A 91 6.18 -3.74 6.18
CA LEU A 91 7.26 -3.62 7.15
C LEU A 91 6.73 -3.52 8.57
N ALA A 92 5.77 -2.63 8.80
CA ALA A 92 5.20 -2.50 10.14
C ALA A 92 4.51 -3.77 10.63
N ALA A 93 3.87 -4.53 9.73
CA ALA A 93 3.29 -5.83 10.07
C ALA A 93 4.37 -6.89 10.32
N TYR A 94 5.47 -6.87 9.56
CA TYR A 94 6.63 -7.73 9.79
C TYR A 94 7.23 -7.47 11.19
N ASP A 95 7.52 -6.21 11.51
CA ASP A 95 8.08 -5.81 12.81
C ASP A 95 7.15 -6.21 13.94
N PHE A 96 5.84 -5.93 13.81
CA PHE A 96 4.85 -6.32 14.80
C PHE A 96 4.86 -7.84 15.05
N LEU A 97 4.94 -8.66 14.01
CA LEU A 97 4.97 -10.12 14.13
C LEU A 97 6.25 -10.62 14.80
N VAL A 98 7.40 -10.04 14.46
CA VAL A 98 8.70 -10.41 15.05
C VAL A 98 8.82 -9.95 16.50
N GLU A 99 8.33 -8.77 16.82
CA GLU A 99 8.40 -8.20 18.18
C GLU A 99 7.43 -8.87 19.17
N ASN A 100 6.24 -9.27 18.71
CA ASN A 100 5.17 -9.73 19.60
C ASN A 100 5.03 -11.25 19.68
N TYR A 101 5.69 -12.03 18.80
CA TYR A 101 5.55 -13.48 18.75
C TYR A 101 6.90 -14.20 18.70
N SER A 102 6.99 -15.32 19.42
CA SER A 102 8.12 -16.24 19.29
C SER A 102 7.91 -17.16 18.09
N LEU A 103 8.47 -16.79 16.94
CA LEU A 103 8.27 -17.50 15.68
C LEU A 103 9.18 -18.73 15.56
N ASP A 104 8.59 -19.89 15.26
CA ASP A 104 9.34 -21.08 14.88
C ASP A 104 9.93 -20.98 13.46
N LYS A 105 10.68 -22.01 13.05
CA LYS A 105 11.35 -22.04 11.74
C LYS A 105 10.36 -21.98 10.57
N ASN A 106 9.20 -22.66 10.69
CA ASN A 106 8.19 -22.70 9.63
C ASN A 106 7.48 -21.34 9.52
N GLN A 107 7.14 -20.75 10.67
CA GLN A 107 6.53 -19.42 10.74
C GLN A 107 7.47 -18.32 10.20
N LYS A 108 8.77 -18.40 10.48
CA LYS A 108 9.76 -17.49 9.89
C LYS A 108 9.86 -17.64 8.39
N ASN A 109 9.82 -18.87 7.87
CA ASN A 109 9.82 -19.11 6.44
C ASN A 109 8.54 -18.58 5.77
N PHE A 110 7.39 -18.84 6.38
CA PHE A 110 6.10 -18.32 5.91
C PHE A 110 6.08 -16.78 5.92
N LEU A 111 6.54 -16.16 7.01
CA LEU A 111 6.63 -14.71 7.14
C LEU A 111 7.47 -14.10 6.02
N LYS A 112 8.59 -14.73 5.67
CA LYS A 112 9.51 -14.26 4.63
C LYS A 112 8.91 -14.38 3.21
N HIS A 113 8.19 -15.46 2.89
CA HIS A 113 7.86 -15.82 1.51
C HIS A 113 6.38 -15.79 1.16
N GLU A 114 5.47 -15.95 2.14
CA GLU A 114 4.06 -16.23 1.86
C GLU A 114 3.08 -15.26 2.54
N THR A 115 3.55 -14.49 3.52
CA THR A 115 2.68 -13.59 4.30
C THR A 115 2.16 -12.41 3.49
N PHE A 116 2.98 -11.80 2.64
CA PHE A 116 2.70 -10.50 2.05
C PHE A 116 2.31 -10.59 0.58
N TYR A 117 1.27 -9.85 0.22
CA TYR A 117 0.82 -9.66 -1.15
C TYR A 117 0.44 -8.21 -1.40
N GLY A 118 0.87 -7.63 -2.51
CA GLY A 118 0.54 -6.24 -2.85
C GLY A 118 0.35 -5.97 -4.33
N ASN A 119 -0.21 -4.80 -4.61
CA ASN A 119 -0.26 -4.23 -5.94
C ASN A 119 0.33 -2.82 -5.91
N GLU A 120 1.20 -2.50 -6.87
CA GLU A 120 1.71 -1.14 -7.12
C GLU A 120 1.94 -0.93 -8.61
N ILE A 121 1.14 -0.04 -9.21
CA ILE A 121 1.14 0.21 -10.66
C ILE A 121 2.29 1.12 -11.11
N VAL A 122 2.79 1.97 -10.21
CA VAL A 122 3.90 2.88 -10.52
C VAL A 122 5.22 2.12 -10.42
N ALA A 123 5.85 1.86 -11.56
CA ALA A 123 7.04 1.01 -11.66
C ALA A 123 8.19 1.43 -10.72
N ASN A 124 8.41 2.74 -10.56
CA ASN A 124 9.45 3.26 -9.67
C ASN A 124 9.10 3.01 -8.20
N THR A 125 7.87 3.30 -7.79
CA THR A 125 7.38 3.08 -6.43
C THR A 125 7.40 1.59 -6.09
N ARG A 126 6.95 0.72 -7.02
CA ARG A 126 7.04 -0.74 -6.85
C ARG A 126 8.49 -1.20 -6.66
N ARG A 127 9.44 -0.63 -7.39
CA ARG A 127 10.87 -0.94 -7.21
C ARG A 127 11.35 -0.57 -5.81
N LEU A 128 10.97 0.61 -5.32
CA LEU A 128 11.27 1.05 -3.96
C LEU A 128 10.66 0.12 -2.92
N CYS A 129 9.42 -0.31 -3.10
CA CYS A 129 8.75 -1.29 -2.26
C CYS A 129 9.52 -2.60 -2.17
N LEU A 130 9.88 -3.18 -3.31
CA LEU A 130 10.63 -4.44 -3.36
C LEU A 130 12.02 -4.34 -2.74
N MET A 131 12.71 -3.20 -2.91
CA MET A 131 13.99 -2.94 -2.25
C MET A 131 13.80 -2.82 -0.73
N ASN A 132 12.76 -2.13 -0.29
CA ASN A 132 12.43 -1.95 1.10
C ASN A 132 12.14 -3.32 1.78
N MET A 133 11.27 -4.11 1.17
CA MET A 133 10.97 -5.48 1.64
C MET A 133 12.24 -6.35 1.72
N PHE A 134 13.06 -6.33 0.68
CA PHE A 134 14.30 -7.10 0.65
C PHE A 134 15.27 -6.71 1.77
N LEU A 135 15.44 -5.41 2.04
CA LEU A 135 16.29 -4.91 3.12
C LEU A 135 15.81 -5.32 4.52
N HIS A 136 14.49 -5.57 4.66
CA HIS A 136 13.86 -6.11 5.88
C HIS A 136 13.72 -7.64 5.87
N ASN A 137 14.47 -8.33 5.01
CA ASN A 137 14.47 -9.79 4.91
C ASN A 137 13.11 -10.40 4.50
N ILE A 138 12.28 -9.66 3.75
CA ILE A 138 11.02 -10.13 3.19
C ILE A 138 11.22 -10.45 1.70
N GLY A 139 10.95 -11.71 1.31
CA GLY A 139 11.17 -12.20 -0.04
C GLY A 139 12.63 -12.45 -0.39
N GLU A 140 12.91 -12.65 -1.67
CA GLU A 140 14.24 -12.87 -2.25
C GLU A 140 14.39 -12.10 -3.56
N MET A 141 15.63 -11.76 -3.95
CA MET A 141 15.90 -10.98 -5.16
C MET A 141 15.48 -11.70 -6.45
N ASP A 142 15.66 -13.00 -6.48
CA ASP A 142 15.38 -13.87 -7.65
C ASP A 142 14.07 -14.66 -7.50
N GLY A 143 13.32 -14.43 -6.41
CA GLY A 143 12.06 -15.08 -6.13
C GLY A 143 10.85 -14.45 -6.84
N GLU A 144 9.70 -15.09 -6.68
CA GLU A 144 8.42 -14.54 -7.13
C GLU A 144 8.11 -13.24 -6.37
N SER A 145 7.70 -12.22 -7.11
CA SER A 145 7.45 -10.90 -6.52
C SER A 145 6.17 -10.90 -5.69
N ALA A 146 6.27 -10.53 -4.43
CA ALA A 146 5.10 -10.31 -3.56
C ALA A 146 4.21 -9.14 -4.01
N VAL A 147 4.76 -8.22 -4.84
CA VAL A 147 4.04 -7.03 -5.31
C VAL A 147 3.83 -7.09 -6.81
N SER A 148 2.56 -7.22 -7.22
CA SER A 148 2.12 -7.23 -8.62
C SER A 148 2.17 -5.82 -9.23
N PRO A 149 2.57 -5.68 -10.52
CA PRO A 149 2.51 -4.40 -11.23
C PRO A 149 1.12 -4.05 -11.77
N ASN A 150 0.13 -4.92 -11.59
CA ASN A 150 -1.20 -4.77 -12.17
C ASN A 150 -2.07 -3.82 -11.34
N ASP A 151 -3.00 -3.13 -12.02
CA ASP A 151 -4.05 -2.38 -11.34
C ASP A 151 -4.97 -3.33 -10.57
N ALA A 152 -5.03 -3.17 -9.25
CA ALA A 152 -5.84 -4.00 -8.37
C ALA A 152 -7.34 -3.92 -8.65
N LEU A 153 -7.82 -2.81 -9.24
CA LEU A 153 -9.25 -2.60 -9.48
C LEU A 153 -9.77 -3.26 -10.76
N VAL A 154 -8.91 -3.60 -11.71
CA VAL A 154 -9.30 -4.14 -13.03
C VAL A 154 -9.97 -5.51 -12.91
N ALA A 155 -9.49 -6.35 -11.99
CA ALA A 155 -9.99 -7.70 -11.81
C ALA A 155 -10.00 -8.11 -10.33
N PRO A 156 -10.80 -9.13 -9.94
CA PRO A 156 -10.66 -9.77 -8.64
C PRO A 156 -9.22 -10.26 -8.41
N SER A 157 -8.75 -10.21 -7.17
CA SER A 157 -7.37 -10.63 -6.84
C SER A 157 -7.09 -12.11 -7.11
N GLY A 158 -8.13 -12.94 -7.26
CA GLY A 158 -8.04 -14.40 -7.38
C GLY A 158 -7.58 -15.11 -6.09
N LYS A 159 -7.22 -14.33 -5.07
CA LYS A 159 -6.80 -14.81 -3.73
C LYS A 159 -7.56 -14.05 -2.65
N THR A 160 -7.72 -14.68 -1.50
CA THR A 160 -8.27 -14.03 -0.30
C THR A 160 -7.26 -14.05 0.84
N PHE A 161 -7.33 -13.05 1.72
CA PHE A 161 -6.33 -12.77 2.74
C PHE A 161 -6.96 -12.69 4.13
N ASP A 162 -6.17 -12.99 5.15
CA ASP A 162 -6.61 -12.88 6.54
C ASP A 162 -6.68 -11.40 6.98
N TYR A 163 -5.76 -10.56 6.46
CA TYR A 163 -5.71 -9.13 6.76
C TYR A 163 -5.52 -8.31 5.49
N VAL A 164 -6.18 -7.15 5.42
CA VAL A 164 -5.94 -6.14 4.40
C VAL A 164 -5.73 -4.80 5.07
N LEU A 165 -4.56 -4.21 4.85
CA LEU A 165 -4.16 -2.89 5.35
C LEU A 165 -3.86 -2.01 4.15
N ALA A 166 -4.52 -0.88 4.01
CA ALA A 166 -4.32 -0.04 2.84
C ALA A 166 -4.53 1.46 3.08
N ASN A 167 -3.74 2.25 2.38
CA ASN A 167 -3.99 3.67 2.15
C ASN A 167 -4.12 3.92 0.64
N PRO A 168 -5.31 3.68 0.03
CA PRO A 168 -5.50 3.86 -1.40
C PRO A 168 -5.27 5.30 -1.84
N PRO A 169 -4.85 5.53 -3.10
CA PRO A 169 -4.56 6.87 -3.60
C PRO A 169 -5.78 7.79 -3.53
N PHE A 170 -5.60 9.01 -3.02
CA PHE A 170 -6.66 10.01 -2.95
C PHE A 170 -6.84 10.69 -4.30
N GLY A 171 -7.94 10.44 -4.97
CA GLY A 171 -8.30 11.06 -6.23
C GLY A 171 -9.74 10.68 -6.55
N LYS A 172 -10.57 11.63 -6.93
CA LYS A 172 -12.00 11.38 -7.07
C LYS A 172 -12.35 10.42 -8.19
N LYS A 173 -11.58 10.39 -9.27
CA LYS A 173 -11.91 9.64 -10.48
C LYS A 173 -10.74 8.80 -10.97
N SER A 174 -11.04 7.61 -11.43
CA SER A 174 -10.16 6.88 -12.33
C SER A 174 -10.38 7.43 -13.73
N SER A 175 -9.31 7.82 -14.42
CA SER A 175 -9.40 8.30 -15.79
C SER A 175 -8.34 7.62 -16.65
N MET A 176 -8.68 7.36 -17.90
CA MET A 176 -7.76 6.89 -18.92
C MET A 176 -7.60 8.00 -19.95
N SER A 177 -6.35 8.42 -20.20
CA SER A 177 -6.05 9.34 -21.29
C SER A 177 -5.72 8.51 -22.54
N PHE A 178 -6.38 8.79 -23.64
CA PHE A 178 -6.08 8.23 -24.95
C PHE A 178 -5.93 9.36 -25.97
N THR A 179 -5.19 9.09 -27.02
CA THR A 179 -5.07 10.03 -28.15
C THR A 179 -6.15 9.67 -29.14
N ASN A 180 -7.05 10.60 -29.44
CA ASN A 180 -8.08 10.40 -30.46
C ASN A 180 -7.50 10.41 -31.88
N GLU A 181 -8.33 10.15 -32.88
CA GLU A 181 -7.90 10.10 -34.27
C GLU A 181 -7.39 11.45 -34.80
N GLU A 182 -7.70 12.55 -34.12
CA GLU A 182 -7.27 13.91 -34.44
C GLU A 182 -5.95 14.28 -33.74
N GLY A 183 -5.37 13.36 -32.92
CA GLY A 183 -4.12 13.55 -32.21
C GLY A 183 -4.23 14.33 -30.90
N GLU A 184 -5.44 14.61 -30.44
CA GLU A 184 -5.70 15.28 -29.18
C GLU A 184 -5.80 14.26 -28.03
N GLN A 185 -5.32 14.67 -26.84
CA GLN A 185 -5.47 13.86 -25.63
C GLN A 185 -6.87 14.04 -25.03
N GLU A 186 -7.67 13.00 -25.10
CA GLU A 186 -8.94 12.92 -24.40
C GLU A 186 -8.81 12.08 -23.12
N THR A 187 -9.64 12.43 -22.13
CA THR A 187 -9.64 11.74 -20.84
C THR A 187 -11.06 11.28 -20.55
N ASP A 188 -11.25 9.96 -20.54
CA ASP A 188 -12.51 9.34 -20.13
C ASP A 188 -12.46 8.88 -18.68
N ASP A 189 -13.60 9.01 -17.97
CA ASP A 189 -13.80 8.46 -16.65
C ASP A 189 -13.79 6.92 -16.72
N LEU A 190 -12.76 6.30 -16.15
CA LEU A 190 -12.67 4.85 -16.11
C LEU A 190 -13.63 4.30 -15.03
N THR A 191 -14.60 3.52 -15.47
CA THR A 191 -15.55 2.85 -14.59
C THR A 191 -15.28 1.36 -14.56
N TYR A 192 -15.02 0.81 -13.38
CA TYR A 192 -14.79 -0.63 -13.22
C TYR A 192 -16.11 -1.37 -13.12
N ASN A 193 -16.47 -2.10 -14.19
CA ASN A 193 -17.67 -2.93 -14.21
C ASN A 193 -17.33 -4.35 -13.73
N ARG A 194 -17.36 -4.55 -12.42
CA ARG A 194 -17.04 -5.83 -11.77
C ARG A 194 -18.29 -6.43 -11.13
N GLN A 195 -18.52 -7.71 -11.39
CA GLN A 195 -19.71 -8.43 -10.85
C GLN A 195 -19.65 -8.65 -9.34
N ASP A 196 -18.44 -8.64 -8.75
CA ASP A 196 -18.21 -8.77 -7.32
C ASP A 196 -18.30 -7.43 -6.55
N PHE A 197 -18.54 -6.32 -7.25
CA PHE A 197 -18.79 -5.00 -6.67
C PHE A 197 -20.27 -4.77 -6.44
N TRP A 198 -20.62 -4.09 -5.36
CA TRP A 198 -21.99 -3.73 -5.01
C TRP A 198 -22.57 -2.60 -5.85
N ALA A 199 -21.71 -1.70 -6.33
CA ALA A 199 -22.10 -0.59 -7.18
C ALA A 199 -21.00 -0.22 -8.16
N THR A 200 -21.39 0.21 -9.35
CA THR A 200 -20.49 0.73 -10.37
C THR A 200 -20.28 2.23 -10.15
N THR A 201 -19.02 2.66 -10.05
CA THR A 201 -18.65 4.07 -9.87
C THR A 201 -17.27 4.36 -10.45
N SER A 202 -17.04 5.61 -10.89
CA SER A 202 -15.70 6.09 -11.24
C SER A 202 -14.91 6.58 -10.02
N ASN A 203 -15.53 6.65 -8.83
CA ASN A 203 -14.84 7.03 -7.59
C ASN A 203 -13.87 5.94 -7.14
N LYS A 204 -12.58 6.24 -7.27
CA LYS A 204 -11.50 5.29 -6.99
C LYS A 204 -11.50 4.79 -5.54
N GLN A 205 -11.75 5.65 -4.56
CA GLN A 205 -11.75 5.26 -3.15
C GLN A 205 -12.91 4.31 -2.82
N LEU A 206 -14.09 4.57 -3.36
CA LEU A 206 -15.25 3.67 -3.22
C LEU A 206 -14.97 2.31 -3.87
N ASN A 207 -14.27 2.28 -5.01
CA ASN A 207 -13.87 1.04 -5.65
C ASN A 207 -12.84 0.27 -4.82
N PHE A 208 -11.89 0.94 -4.17
CA PHE A 208 -10.95 0.28 -3.26
C PHE A 208 -11.66 -0.30 -2.02
N VAL A 209 -12.65 0.37 -1.45
CA VAL A 209 -13.43 -0.18 -0.33
C VAL A 209 -14.12 -1.49 -0.73
N GLN A 210 -14.77 -1.52 -1.91
CA GLN A 210 -15.41 -2.73 -2.43
C GLN A 210 -14.37 -3.83 -2.71
N HIS A 211 -13.27 -3.47 -3.37
CA HIS A 211 -12.21 -4.43 -3.71
C HIS A 211 -11.59 -5.06 -2.47
N ILE A 212 -11.25 -4.26 -1.46
CA ILE A 212 -10.68 -4.75 -0.20
C ILE A 212 -11.63 -5.73 0.49
N ARG A 213 -12.93 -5.42 0.50
CA ARG A 213 -13.92 -6.38 1.04
C ARG A 213 -13.88 -7.72 0.28
N THR A 214 -13.74 -7.71 -1.05
CA THR A 214 -13.67 -8.96 -1.83
C THR A 214 -12.37 -9.73 -1.62
N MET A 215 -11.32 -9.07 -1.16
CA MET A 215 -10.03 -9.69 -0.84
C MET A 215 -10.00 -10.42 0.51
N LEU A 216 -10.97 -10.17 1.40
CA LEU A 216 -10.95 -10.77 2.73
C LEU A 216 -11.50 -12.19 2.74
N LYS A 217 -10.81 -13.08 3.45
CA LYS A 217 -11.37 -14.36 3.88
C LYS A 217 -12.55 -14.13 4.83
N THR A 218 -13.36 -15.16 5.05
CA THR A 218 -14.35 -15.15 6.13
C THR A 218 -13.64 -14.85 7.45
N SER A 219 -14.18 -13.92 8.23
CA SER A 219 -13.59 -13.38 9.46
C SER A 219 -12.21 -12.67 9.27
N GLY A 220 -11.81 -12.41 8.03
CA GLY A 220 -10.64 -11.56 7.76
C GLY A 220 -10.91 -10.11 8.16
N ARG A 221 -9.85 -9.38 8.51
CA ARG A 221 -9.92 -8.01 9.04
C ARG A 221 -9.33 -7.01 8.07
N ALA A 222 -9.92 -5.83 7.98
CA ALA A 222 -9.38 -4.72 7.21
C ALA A 222 -9.24 -3.43 8.02
N ALA A 223 -8.20 -2.66 7.70
CA ALA A 223 -8.07 -1.27 8.09
C ALA A 223 -7.72 -0.44 6.83
N ILE A 224 -8.58 0.51 6.48
CA ILE A 224 -8.47 1.28 5.25
C ILE A 224 -8.50 2.78 5.56
N VAL A 225 -7.51 3.50 5.05
CA VAL A 225 -7.56 4.98 5.07
C VAL A 225 -8.50 5.44 3.95
N VAL A 226 -9.48 6.24 4.32
CA VAL A 226 -10.47 6.79 3.39
C VAL A 226 -10.64 8.30 3.61
N PRO A 227 -10.78 9.11 2.56
CA PRO A 227 -11.13 10.52 2.71
C PRO A 227 -12.58 10.69 3.16
N ASP A 228 -12.89 11.86 3.71
CA ASP A 228 -14.22 12.17 4.27
C ASP A 228 -15.38 11.89 3.30
N ASN A 229 -15.21 12.16 1.99
CA ASN A 229 -16.28 11.97 1.01
C ASN A 229 -16.79 10.53 0.93
N VAL A 230 -15.95 9.53 1.21
CA VAL A 230 -16.40 8.12 1.26
C VAL A 230 -17.49 7.91 2.31
N LEU A 231 -17.46 8.68 3.39
CA LEU A 231 -18.43 8.54 4.50
C LEU A 231 -19.79 9.18 4.21
N PHE A 232 -19.90 10.11 3.25
CA PHE A 232 -21.17 10.85 3.02
C PHE A 232 -21.57 11.03 1.56
N GLU A 233 -20.77 10.61 0.58
CA GLU A 233 -21.14 10.70 -0.84
C GLU A 233 -22.42 9.90 -1.11
N GLY A 234 -23.37 10.52 -1.83
CA GLY A 234 -24.63 9.91 -2.23
C GLY A 234 -24.51 8.87 -3.34
N GLY A 235 -25.64 8.36 -3.83
CA GLY A 235 -25.70 7.43 -4.96
C GLY A 235 -24.94 6.12 -4.71
N ALA A 236 -23.93 5.83 -5.53
CA ALA A 236 -23.11 4.63 -5.39
C ALA A 236 -22.44 4.56 -4.00
N GLY A 237 -21.97 5.70 -3.45
CA GLY A 237 -21.38 5.77 -2.13
C GLY A 237 -22.34 5.33 -1.03
N GLU A 238 -23.60 5.75 -1.09
CA GLU A 238 -24.64 5.31 -0.14
C GLU A 238 -24.90 3.81 -0.25
N THR A 239 -24.99 3.28 -1.47
CA THR A 239 -25.20 1.85 -1.71
C THR A 239 -24.04 1.03 -1.12
N ILE A 240 -22.79 1.45 -1.36
CA ILE A 240 -21.59 0.76 -0.87
C ILE A 240 -21.55 0.78 0.65
N ARG A 241 -21.79 1.94 1.29
CA ARG A 241 -21.81 2.02 2.77
C ARG A 241 -22.89 1.14 3.38
N ARG A 242 -24.11 1.15 2.81
CA ARG A 242 -25.20 0.28 3.27
C ARG A 242 -24.79 -1.18 3.17
N LYS A 243 -24.27 -1.60 2.02
CA LYS A 243 -23.83 -2.97 1.79
C LYS A 243 -22.65 -3.37 2.68
N LEU A 244 -21.73 -2.45 2.97
CA LEU A 244 -20.63 -2.70 3.90
C LEU A 244 -21.18 -2.98 5.31
N LEU A 245 -22.13 -2.15 5.79
CA LEU A 245 -22.77 -2.35 7.10
C LEU A 245 -23.63 -3.61 7.19
N GLU A 246 -24.30 -4.00 6.08
CA GLU A 246 -25.12 -5.21 6.03
C GLU A 246 -24.29 -6.50 5.99
N ASN A 247 -23.10 -6.47 5.40
CA ASN A 247 -22.32 -7.69 5.09
C ASN A 247 -21.01 -7.80 5.86
N THR A 248 -20.68 -6.81 6.70
CA THR A 248 -19.45 -6.82 7.49
C THR A 248 -19.71 -6.25 8.89
N ASP A 249 -18.88 -6.64 9.84
CA ASP A 249 -18.82 -6.02 11.15
C ASP A 249 -17.92 -4.76 11.08
N LEU A 250 -18.49 -3.63 10.65
CA LEU A 250 -17.80 -2.33 10.66
C LEU A 250 -17.91 -1.74 12.07
N HIS A 251 -16.89 -1.94 12.88
CA HIS A 251 -16.91 -1.65 14.32
C HIS A 251 -16.24 -0.34 14.72
N THR A 252 -15.34 0.23 13.89
CA THR A 252 -14.58 1.43 14.28
C THR A 252 -14.33 2.35 13.10
N ILE A 253 -14.57 3.64 13.31
CA ILE A 253 -14.14 4.72 12.42
C ILE A 253 -13.25 5.65 13.23
N LEU A 254 -11.96 5.69 12.89
CA LEU A 254 -10.99 6.60 13.50
C LEU A 254 -10.85 7.85 12.65
N ARG A 255 -11.29 9.00 13.18
CA ARG A 255 -11.08 10.28 12.51
C ARG A 255 -9.65 10.74 12.72
N LEU A 256 -8.96 11.04 11.62
CA LEU A 256 -7.59 11.52 11.67
C LEU A 256 -7.53 13.04 11.83
N PRO A 257 -6.53 13.56 12.56
CA PRO A 257 -6.31 15.01 12.64
C PRO A 257 -5.96 15.58 11.27
N THR A 258 -6.39 16.82 11.02
CA THR A 258 -5.99 17.56 9.82
C THR A 258 -4.48 17.79 9.83
N GLY A 259 -3.82 17.62 8.68
CA GLY A 259 -2.38 17.80 8.56
C GLY A 259 -1.54 16.57 8.85
N ILE A 260 -2.15 15.40 9.14
CA ILE A 260 -1.41 14.13 9.28
C ILE A 260 -0.74 13.70 7.96
N PHE A 261 -1.34 14.05 6.83
CA PHE A 261 -0.74 13.85 5.51
C PHE A 261 -0.08 15.14 5.03
N TYR A 262 1.01 15.01 4.26
CA TYR A 262 1.73 16.16 3.69
C TYR A 262 0.87 16.98 2.70
N ALA A 263 -0.18 16.39 2.14
CA ALA A 263 -1.15 17.10 1.31
C ALA A 263 -2.05 18.02 2.15
N ASN A 264 -1.96 19.31 1.89
CA ASN A 264 -2.74 20.32 2.62
C ASN A 264 -4.25 20.12 2.45
N GLY A 265 -4.99 20.18 3.58
CA GLY A 265 -6.46 20.18 3.59
C GLY A 265 -7.12 18.81 3.43
N VAL A 266 -6.38 17.73 3.37
CA VAL A 266 -6.96 16.39 3.33
C VAL A 266 -7.53 16.03 4.71
N LYS A 267 -8.82 15.71 4.72
CA LYS A 267 -9.52 15.12 5.88
C LYS A 267 -9.74 13.64 5.59
N ALA A 268 -9.18 12.81 6.44
CA ALA A 268 -9.24 11.37 6.27
C ALA A 268 -9.65 10.65 7.55
N ASN A 269 -10.06 9.41 7.38
CA ASN A 269 -10.46 8.51 8.46
C ASN A 269 -9.85 7.15 8.20
N VAL A 270 -9.73 6.32 9.24
CA VAL A 270 -9.49 4.89 9.07
C VAL A 270 -10.77 4.17 9.43
N ILE A 271 -11.25 3.32 8.53
CA ILE A 271 -12.35 2.41 8.81
C ILE A 271 -11.78 1.02 9.10
N PHE A 272 -12.28 0.40 10.18
CA PHE A 272 -11.93 -0.96 10.58
C PHE A 272 -13.16 -1.84 10.49
N PHE A 273 -13.06 -2.96 9.80
CA PHE A 273 -14.15 -3.92 9.69
C PHE A 273 -13.64 -5.35 9.55
N ASP A 274 -14.45 -6.30 10.03
CA ASP A 274 -14.26 -7.73 9.88
C ASP A 274 -15.22 -8.26 8.81
N ASN A 275 -14.77 -9.16 7.93
CA ASN A 275 -15.62 -9.80 6.90
C ASN A 275 -16.46 -10.92 7.52
N ARG A 276 -17.40 -10.54 8.37
CA ARG A 276 -18.42 -11.37 9.03
C ARG A 276 -19.66 -10.53 9.29
N GLU A 277 -20.79 -11.17 9.53
CA GLU A 277 -21.98 -10.46 10.01
C GLU A 277 -21.70 -9.73 11.34
N ALA A 278 -22.29 -8.56 11.46
CA ALA A 278 -22.19 -7.74 12.67
C ALA A 278 -22.88 -8.39 13.88
#